data_b734df708ca2e7b3c98dc391e9ae8f8f
#
_entry.id   b734df708ca2e7b3c98dc391e9ae8f8f
#
_cell.length_a   1.000
_cell.length_b   1.000
_cell.length_c   1.000
_cell.angle_alpha   90.00
_cell.angle_beta   90.00
_cell.angle_gamma   90.00
#
_symmetry.space_group_name_H-M   'P 1'
#
loop_
_entity.id
_entity.type
_entity.pdbx_description
1 polymer ?
#
loop_
_entity_poly.entity_id
_entity_poly.type
_entity_poly.pdbx_seq_one_letter_code
_entity_poly.pdbx_strand_id
1 'polypeptide(L)'
;LRCFHRLRPCWTGFLSILFGVFIFSYVAVRLMSILFRRAGFFTILFIWTATTILSAAEKATVNLTVHDSLTSPNQPATIKATLTQKGSRAETGIGGEPIELLVAGQVAATAMTGGDGRALLSYTSKAKAMIPFTVRAGAASNVQVAEAGANLAVWERRSPMMAVEMAALMEDAEGRRPMPDAAAELGKLTQFYYNVLYVVTHDKAAGTNDQVNAQARQWLKDQKFPVGHIIVLSSGPEAWGTKLDELHAAGWKTLKIGVGRTKAFAEAFLQRRLDAVMVPEPAKGEAPRKAKVAKEWKDVRKKM
;
A
#
# COMPACT_ATOMS: atom_id res chain seq x y z
N LEU A 1 -33.66 -37.62 -7.70
CA LEU A 1 -34.87 -36.80 -7.52
C LEU A 1 -34.56 -35.34 -7.77
N ARG A 2 -35.23 -34.84 -8.80
CA ARG A 2 -35.41 -33.52 -9.36
C ARG A 2 -35.46 -32.37 -8.33
N CYS A 3 -34.80 -31.20 -8.68
CA CYS A 3 -35.52 -29.95 -8.81
C CYS A 3 -34.70 -28.93 -9.61
N PHE A 4 -35.25 -28.58 -10.77
CA PHE A 4 -34.94 -27.44 -11.63
C PHE A 4 -35.49 -26.16 -10.98
N HIS A 5 -34.74 -25.07 -10.89
CA HIS A 5 -35.29 -23.72 -10.80
C HIS A 5 -34.48 -22.74 -11.66
N ARG A 6 -35.00 -22.49 -12.81
CA ARG A 6 -35.30 -21.24 -13.56
C ARG A 6 -34.41 -20.02 -13.21
N LEU A 7 -33.51 -19.76 -14.13
CA LEU A 7 -32.99 -18.43 -14.41
C LEU A 7 -33.98 -17.69 -15.30
N ARG A 8 -34.43 -16.52 -14.87
CA ARG A 8 -35.12 -15.53 -15.72
C ARG A 8 -34.13 -14.46 -16.13
N PRO A 9 -34.05 -14.11 -17.44
CA PRO A 9 -33.25 -12.97 -17.86
C PRO A 9 -34.06 -11.67 -17.69
N CYS A 10 -33.49 -10.69 -17.00
CA CYS A 10 -33.97 -9.31 -16.94
C CYS A 10 -33.62 -8.58 -18.27
N TRP A 11 -34.50 -8.61 -19.22
CA TRP A 11 -34.34 -7.91 -20.52
C TRP A 11 -35.46 -6.89 -20.78
N THR A 12 -35.89 -6.12 -19.81
CA THR A 12 -36.97 -5.12 -19.98
C THR A 12 -36.51 -3.65 -19.91
N GLY A 13 -35.20 -3.39 -19.71
CA GLY A 13 -34.70 -2.00 -19.60
C GLY A 13 -34.26 -1.34 -20.93
N PHE A 14 -33.98 -2.10 -21.96
CA PHE A 14 -33.34 -1.55 -23.18
C PHE A 14 -34.33 -1.12 -24.29
N LEU A 15 -35.56 -1.58 -24.24
CA LEU A 15 -36.55 -1.25 -25.31
C LEU A 15 -37.23 0.10 -25.10
N SER A 16 -37.31 0.62 -23.90
CA SER A 16 -38.00 1.89 -23.62
C SER A 16 -37.23 3.13 -24.08
N ILE A 17 -35.92 3.06 -24.20
CA ILE A 17 -35.10 4.22 -24.61
C ILE A 17 -35.10 4.40 -26.14
N LEU A 18 -35.16 3.32 -26.89
CA LEU A 18 -35.18 3.38 -28.35
C LEU A 18 -36.52 3.90 -28.93
N PHE A 19 -37.64 3.66 -28.24
CA PHE A 19 -38.97 4.16 -28.69
C PHE A 19 -39.14 5.66 -28.45
N GLY A 20 -38.53 6.21 -27.40
CA GLY A 20 -38.58 7.65 -27.09
C GLY A 20 -37.85 8.52 -28.11
N VAL A 21 -36.75 8.04 -28.68
CA VAL A 21 -35.94 8.80 -29.65
C VAL A 21 -36.60 8.82 -31.03
N PHE A 22 -37.31 7.76 -31.43
CA PHE A 22 -37.99 7.70 -32.73
C PHE A 22 -39.26 8.57 -32.79
N ILE A 23 -40.01 8.72 -31.71
CA ILE A 23 -41.23 9.56 -31.67
C ILE A 23 -40.86 11.04 -31.70
N PHE A 24 -39.78 11.46 -31.04
CA PHE A 24 -39.33 12.86 -31.05
C PHE A 24 -38.83 13.29 -32.44
N SER A 25 -38.17 12.39 -33.17
CA SER A 25 -37.68 12.69 -34.53
C SER A 25 -38.83 12.88 -35.53
N TYR A 26 -39.93 12.10 -35.41
CA TYR A 26 -41.04 12.17 -36.34
C TYR A 26 -41.92 13.42 -36.18
N VAL A 27 -42.05 13.91 -34.94
CA VAL A 27 -42.79 15.16 -34.65
C VAL A 27 -41.99 16.38 -35.08
N ALA A 28 -40.68 16.39 -34.93
CA ALA A 28 -39.83 17.51 -35.36
C ALA A 28 -39.83 17.68 -36.90
N VAL A 29 -39.81 16.60 -37.66
CA VAL A 29 -39.81 16.65 -39.11
C VAL A 29 -41.18 17.12 -39.67
N ARG A 30 -42.30 16.80 -39.02
CA ARG A 30 -43.64 17.28 -39.46
C ARG A 30 -43.88 18.76 -39.12
N LEU A 31 -43.38 19.27 -38.03
CA LEU A 31 -43.46 20.70 -37.69
C LEU A 31 -42.62 21.56 -38.65
N MET A 32 -41.49 21.05 -39.10
CA MET A 32 -40.62 21.77 -40.03
C MET A 32 -41.20 21.89 -41.42
N SER A 33 -41.99 20.92 -41.88
CA SER A 33 -42.66 20.95 -43.20
C SER A 33 -43.84 21.94 -43.29
N ILE A 34 -44.44 22.34 -42.18
CA ILE A 34 -45.55 23.31 -42.14
C ILE A 34 -45.03 24.77 -42.09
N LEU A 35 -43.84 25.00 -41.56
CA LEU A 35 -43.24 26.33 -41.50
C LEU A 35 -42.59 26.77 -42.83
N PHE A 36 -42.24 25.84 -43.72
CA PHE A 36 -41.60 26.16 -45.01
C PHE A 36 -42.54 26.64 -46.10
N ARG A 37 -43.87 26.68 -45.88
CA ARG A 37 -44.85 27.04 -46.92
C ARG A 37 -45.34 28.52 -46.90
N ARG A 38 -44.84 29.37 -45.97
CA ARG A 38 -45.38 30.72 -45.84
C ARG A 38 -44.39 31.86 -45.60
N ALA A 39 -43.13 31.74 -45.92
CA ALA A 39 -42.24 32.94 -45.89
C ALA A 39 -41.09 32.74 -46.87
N GLY A 40 -41.07 33.57 -47.90
CA GLY A 40 -39.94 33.69 -48.82
C GLY A 40 -38.70 34.27 -48.15
N PHE A 41 -37.58 33.91 -48.71
CA PHE A 41 -36.27 34.56 -48.56
C PHE A 41 -35.90 35.05 -47.16
N PHE A 42 -35.30 34.19 -46.38
CA PHE A 42 -34.25 34.63 -45.42
C PHE A 42 -33.23 33.51 -45.22
N THR A 43 -32.00 33.91 -45.36
CA THR A 43 -30.73 33.25 -45.18
C THR A 43 -30.73 32.09 -44.18
N ILE A 44 -30.40 30.88 -44.68
CA ILE A 44 -30.19 29.68 -43.86
C ILE A 44 -28.86 29.88 -43.14
N LEU A 45 -28.90 30.32 -41.87
CA LEU A 45 -27.78 30.20 -40.95
C LEU A 45 -27.82 28.78 -40.40
N PHE A 46 -26.99 27.92 -40.99
CA PHE A 46 -26.77 26.55 -40.46
C PHE A 46 -26.03 26.66 -39.15
N ILE A 47 -26.74 26.73 -38.00
CA ILE A 47 -26.16 26.48 -36.69
C ILE A 47 -25.98 24.98 -36.61
N TRP A 48 -24.79 24.53 -36.99
CA TRP A 48 -24.30 23.21 -36.62
C TRP A 48 -24.11 23.24 -35.10
N THR A 49 -25.07 22.78 -34.34
CA THR A 49 -24.86 22.39 -32.94
C THR A 49 -24.00 21.14 -32.99
N ALA A 50 -22.67 21.35 -33.01
CA ALA A 50 -21.73 20.34 -32.69
C ALA A 50 -22.02 19.96 -31.21
N THR A 51 -22.79 18.91 -31.04
CA THR A 51 -22.81 18.16 -29.78
C THR A 51 -21.39 17.61 -29.59
N THR A 52 -20.52 18.41 -29.01
CA THR A 52 -19.29 17.91 -28.42
C THR A 52 -19.76 16.95 -27.33
N ILE A 53 -19.75 15.64 -27.67
CA ILE A 53 -19.71 14.60 -26.69
C ILE A 53 -18.41 14.87 -25.93
N LEU A 54 -18.56 15.57 -24.80
CA LEU A 54 -17.50 15.68 -23.80
C LEU A 54 -17.36 14.24 -23.29
N SER A 55 -16.54 13.48 -24.01
CA SER A 55 -16.02 12.23 -23.47
C SER A 55 -15.28 12.67 -22.21
N ALA A 56 -15.93 12.50 -21.05
CA ALA A 56 -15.24 12.60 -19.79
C ALA A 56 -14.16 11.52 -19.86
N ALA A 57 -12.99 11.91 -20.34
CA ALA A 57 -11.81 11.07 -20.27
C ALA A 57 -11.70 10.72 -18.78
N GLU A 58 -11.94 9.46 -18.47
CA GLU A 58 -11.80 8.92 -17.13
C GLU A 58 -10.41 9.35 -16.67
N LYS A 59 -10.38 10.30 -15.74
CA LYS A 59 -9.14 10.97 -15.33
C LYS A 59 -8.28 9.89 -14.73
N ALA A 60 -7.31 9.41 -15.49
CA ALA A 60 -6.47 8.31 -15.09
C ALA A 60 -5.86 8.63 -13.72
N THR A 61 -6.17 7.79 -12.75
CA THR A 61 -5.72 8.00 -11.38
C THR A 61 -4.23 7.69 -11.33
N VAL A 62 -3.44 8.73 -11.08
CA VAL A 62 -2.00 8.61 -10.87
C VAL A 62 -1.75 8.37 -9.38
N ASN A 63 -0.84 7.46 -9.10
CA ASN A 63 -0.48 7.05 -7.77
C ASN A 63 1.03 7.13 -7.57
N LEU A 64 1.46 7.79 -6.49
CA LEU A 64 2.86 7.87 -6.07
C LEU A 64 3.00 7.03 -4.80
N THR A 65 3.95 6.11 -4.80
CA THR A 65 4.19 5.23 -3.67
C THR A 65 5.65 5.23 -3.27
N VAL A 66 5.91 5.02 -1.98
CA VAL A 66 7.26 4.95 -1.43
C VAL A 66 7.30 3.97 -0.26
N HIS A 67 8.42 3.26 -0.14
CA HIS A 67 8.64 2.30 0.93
C HIS A 67 9.58 2.84 2.01
N ASP A 68 9.44 2.28 3.21
CA ASP A 68 10.41 2.48 4.26
C ASP A 68 11.80 2.01 3.81
N SER A 69 12.82 2.74 4.25
CA SER A 69 14.22 2.39 3.98
C SER A 69 15.00 2.21 5.28
N LEU A 70 16.02 1.36 5.23
CA LEU A 70 16.87 1.03 6.37
C LEU A 70 18.34 1.26 6.00
N THR A 71 19.05 2.05 6.79
CA THR A 71 20.47 2.31 6.58
C THR A 71 21.21 2.49 7.91
N SER A 72 22.54 2.56 7.83
CA SER A 72 23.40 2.93 8.96
C SER A 72 23.75 4.42 8.92
N PRO A 73 24.11 5.04 10.05
CA PRO A 73 24.60 6.41 10.06
C PRO A 73 25.79 6.61 9.11
N ASN A 74 25.80 7.74 8.41
CA ASN A 74 26.79 8.10 7.39
C ASN A 74 26.84 7.19 6.15
N GLN A 75 25.87 6.29 5.98
CA GLN A 75 25.73 5.50 4.76
C GLN A 75 24.56 6.03 3.94
N PRO A 76 24.69 6.07 2.61
CA PRO A 76 23.59 6.48 1.76
C PRO A 76 22.45 5.45 1.82
N ALA A 77 21.25 5.95 2.02
CA ALA A 77 20.02 5.18 1.85
C ALA A 77 19.51 5.36 0.42
N THR A 78 19.15 4.28 -0.23
CA THR A 78 18.42 4.32 -1.49
C THR A 78 16.93 4.26 -1.21
N ILE A 79 16.23 5.36 -1.46
CA ILE A 79 14.79 5.48 -1.31
C ILE A 79 14.17 5.27 -2.69
N LYS A 80 13.32 4.25 -2.79
CA LYS A 80 12.64 3.90 -4.03
C LYS A 80 11.24 4.47 -4.02
N ALA A 81 10.96 5.39 -4.93
CA ALA A 81 9.62 5.88 -5.23
C ALA A 81 9.12 5.27 -6.54
N THR A 82 7.82 5.04 -6.65
CA THR A 82 7.20 4.51 -7.86
C THR A 82 5.99 5.36 -8.21
N LEU A 83 5.97 5.87 -9.43
CA LEU A 83 4.88 6.65 -10.00
C LEU A 83 4.14 5.79 -11.03
N THR A 84 2.89 5.47 -10.75
CA THR A 84 2.06 4.62 -11.61
C THR A 84 0.77 5.30 -12.00
N GLN A 85 0.24 4.91 -13.14
CA GLN A 85 -1.08 5.28 -13.61
C GLN A 85 -1.95 4.02 -13.65
N LYS A 86 -3.13 4.11 -13.04
CA LYS A 86 -4.10 3.03 -13.11
C LYS A 86 -4.73 3.01 -14.50
N GLY A 87 -4.40 2.01 -15.28
CA GLY A 87 -5.05 1.71 -16.55
C GLY A 87 -6.26 0.78 -16.35
N SER A 88 -7.01 0.55 -17.42
CA SER A 88 -8.19 -0.33 -17.41
C SER A 88 -7.86 -1.81 -17.15
N ARG A 89 -6.63 -2.25 -17.41
CA ARG A 89 -6.20 -3.65 -17.26
C ARG A 89 -5.04 -3.86 -16.30
N ALA A 90 -4.15 -2.88 -16.17
CA ALA A 90 -2.96 -2.96 -15.30
C ALA A 90 -2.48 -1.57 -14.91
N GLU A 91 -1.69 -1.49 -13.84
CA GLU A 91 -0.94 -0.29 -13.51
C GLU A 91 0.28 -0.19 -14.43
N THR A 92 0.49 0.99 -15.00
CA THR A 92 1.67 1.29 -15.84
C THR A 92 2.52 2.36 -15.19
N GLY A 93 3.85 2.20 -15.24
CA GLY A 93 4.78 3.21 -14.76
C GLY A 93 4.75 4.48 -15.62
N ILE A 94 4.92 5.63 -15.00
CA ILE A 94 5.07 6.93 -15.67
C ILE A 94 6.53 7.34 -15.59
N GLY A 95 7.21 7.36 -16.74
CA GLY A 95 8.60 7.76 -16.84
C GLY A 95 8.80 9.22 -17.20
N GLY A 96 10.00 9.74 -16.92
CA GLY A 96 10.40 11.11 -17.28
C GLY A 96 9.88 12.20 -16.36
N GLU A 97 9.30 11.84 -15.21
CA GLU A 97 8.78 12.81 -14.23
C GLU A 97 9.78 13.07 -13.10
N PRO A 98 10.03 14.32 -12.72
CA PRO A 98 10.89 14.64 -11.59
C PRO A 98 10.17 14.31 -10.28
N ILE A 99 10.87 13.62 -9.39
CA ILE A 99 10.42 13.25 -8.05
C ILE A 99 11.36 13.88 -7.04
N GLU A 100 10.79 14.55 -6.04
CA GLU A 100 11.50 15.20 -4.94
C GLU A 100 11.32 14.44 -3.63
N LEU A 101 12.42 14.25 -2.92
CA LEU A 101 12.44 13.76 -1.53
C LEU A 101 12.49 14.95 -0.58
N LEU A 102 11.54 15.02 0.33
CA LEU A 102 11.50 16.04 1.37
C LEU A 102 11.81 15.41 2.74
N VAL A 103 12.76 16.01 3.43
CA VAL A 103 13.09 15.67 4.83
C VAL A 103 12.93 16.95 5.65
N ALA A 104 12.15 16.88 6.71
CA ALA A 104 11.80 18.07 7.52
C ALA A 104 11.25 19.26 6.67
N GLY A 105 10.49 18.95 5.61
CA GLY A 105 9.89 19.95 4.71
C GLY A 105 10.85 20.57 3.70
N GLN A 106 12.12 20.19 3.67
CA GLN A 106 13.11 20.66 2.70
C GLN A 106 13.44 19.61 1.67
N VAL A 107 13.63 20.02 0.41
CA VAL A 107 14.05 19.11 -0.67
C VAL A 107 15.48 18.63 -0.40
N ALA A 108 15.63 17.36 -0.12
CA ALA A 108 16.89 16.71 0.19
C ALA A 108 17.53 16.00 -1.02
N ALA A 109 16.71 15.54 -1.97
CA ALA A 109 17.17 14.89 -3.19
C ALA A 109 16.10 15.00 -4.28
N THR A 110 16.52 14.91 -5.54
CA THR A 110 15.64 14.86 -6.70
C THR A 110 16.12 13.77 -7.66
N ALA A 111 15.21 13.04 -8.27
CA ALA A 111 15.50 12.04 -9.28
C ALA A 111 14.39 11.99 -10.33
N MET A 112 14.72 11.56 -11.56
CA MET A 112 13.74 11.32 -12.61
C MET A 112 13.21 9.90 -12.55
N THR A 113 11.93 9.70 -12.86
CA THR A 113 11.37 8.36 -13.03
C THR A 113 11.87 7.72 -14.32
N GLY A 114 12.29 6.47 -14.26
CA GLY A 114 12.57 5.63 -15.42
C GLY A 114 11.28 5.24 -16.17
N GLY A 115 11.42 4.57 -17.33
CA GLY A 115 10.29 4.09 -18.12
C GLY A 115 9.34 3.12 -17.37
N ASP A 116 9.81 2.52 -16.28
CA ASP A 116 9.03 1.68 -15.37
C ASP A 116 8.35 2.48 -14.24
N GLY A 117 8.44 3.81 -14.26
CA GLY A 117 7.89 4.71 -13.26
C GLY A 117 8.69 4.78 -11.95
N ARG A 118 9.89 4.19 -11.88
CA ARG A 118 10.70 4.16 -10.66
C ARG A 118 11.71 5.30 -10.62
N ALA A 119 11.78 5.97 -9.48
CA ALA A 119 12.83 6.93 -9.14
C ALA A 119 13.64 6.40 -7.94
N LEU A 120 14.96 6.51 -8.02
CA LEU A 120 15.89 6.14 -6.96
C LEU A 120 16.50 7.41 -6.37
N LEU A 121 16.11 7.75 -5.15
CA LEU A 121 16.56 8.93 -4.44
C LEU A 121 17.60 8.51 -3.40
N SER A 122 18.69 9.24 -3.31
CA SER A 122 19.77 8.96 -2.35
C SER A 122 19.76 10.00 -1.23
N TYR A 123 19.79 9.53 0.02
CA TYR A 123 19.86 10.41 1.18
C TYR A 123 20.81 9.83 2.23
N THR A 124 21.62 10.68 2.83
CA THR A 124 22.55 10.29 3.89
C THR A 124 22.27 11.07 5.16
N SER A 125 22.12 10.36 6.27
CA SER A 125 21.95 10.98 7.59
C SER A 125 23.05 10.56 8.57
N LYS A 126 23.46 11.48 9.42
CA LYS A 126 24.32 11.22 10.57
C LYS A 126 23.53 10.86 11.83
N ALA A 127 22.28 11.29 11.90
CA ALA A 127 21.41 11.08 13.05
C ALA A 127 21.00 9.59 13.15
N LYS A 128 21.05 9.04 14.35
CA LYS A 128 20.53 7.70 14.68
C LYS A 128 19.08 7.86 15.08
N ALA A 129 18.18 7.79 14.12
CA ALA A 129 16.76 8.03 14.36
C ALA A 129 15.87 7.36 13.30
N MET A 130 14.59 7.30 13.59
CA MET A 130 13.57 7.15 12.59
C MET A 130 13.25 8.53 11.99
N ILE A 131 13.56 8.73 10.73
CA ILE A 131 13.40 10.00 10.03
C ILE A 131 12.18 9.90 9.12
N PRO A 132 11.07 10.60 9.42
CA PRO A 132 9.95 10.68 8.50
C PRO A 132 10.36 11.50 7.29
N PHE A 133 9.97 11.05 6.12
CA PHE A 133 10.17 11.76 4.88
C PHE A 133 8.93 11.70 4.00
N THR A 134 8.85 12.62 3.07
CA THR A 134 7.77 12.69 2.08
C THR A 134 8.39 12.70 0.69
N VAL A 135 7.72 12.07 -0.25
CA VAL A 135 8.07 12.11 -1.66
C VAL A 135 6.93 12.77 -2.41
N ARG A 136 7.24 13.68 -3.32
CA ARG A 136 6.25 14.36 -4.17
C ARG A 136 6.72 14.47 -5.61
N ALA A 137 5.80 14.73 -6.51
CA ALA A 137 6.14 15.16 -7.86
C ALA A 137 6.81 16.54 -7.80
N GLY A 138 7.91 16.73 -8.53
CA GLY A 138 8.62 18.01 -8.56
C GLY A 138 7.80 19.11 -9.26
N ALA A 139 8.17 20.36 -9.04
CA ALA A 139 7.46 21.50 -9.61
C ALA A 139 7.39 21.51 -11.16
N ALA A 140 8.35 20.85 -11.82
CA ALA A 140 8.37 20.70 -13.28
C ALA A 140 7.65 19.45 -13.77
N SER A 141 6.97 18.72 -12.90
CA SER A 141 6.21 17.51 -13.28
C SER A 141 4.93 17.89 -14.02
N ASN A 142 4.62 17.13 -15.06
CA ASN A 142 3.35 17.23 -15.79
C ASN A 142 2.21 16.48 -15.09
N VAL A 143 2.51 15.81 -13.99
CA VAL A 143 1.57 14.94 -13.26
C VAL A 143 1.24 15.55 -11.90
N GLN A 144 -0.05 15.63 -11.60
CA GLN A 144 -0.52 16.00 -10.27
C GLN A 144 -0.86 14.71 -9.49
N VAL A 145 -0.17 14.51 -8.39
CA VAL A 145 -0.33 13.34 -7.53
C VAL A 145 -0.19 13.77 -6.07
N ALA A 146 -0.89 13.05 -5.17
CA ALA A 146 -0.74 13.27 -3.74
C ALA A 146 0.67 12.85 -3.26
N GLU A 147 1.18 13.54 -2.26
CA GLU A 147 2.45 13.21 -1.63
C GLU A 147 2.38 11.84 -0.93
N ALA A 148 3.47 11.10 -0.98
CA ALA A 148 3.62 9.81 -0.32
C ALA A 148 4.64 9.89 0.82
N GLY A 149 4.25 9.48 2.02
CA GLY A 149 5.11 9.49 3.20
C GLY A 149 5.65 8.12 3.55
N ALA A 150 6.90 8.08 4.05
CA ALA A 150 7.53 6.87 4.58
C ALA A 150 8.55 7.21 5.68
N ASN A 151 9.21 6.20 6.24
CA ASN A 151 10.23 6.38 7.25
C ASN A 151 11.58 5.83 6.80
N LEU A 152 12.64 6.57 7.11
CA LEU A 152 14.01 6.10 7.00
C LEU A 152 14.51 5.71 8.40
N ALA A 153 14.75 4.41 8.59
CA ALA A 153 15.39 3.90 9.78
C ALA A 153 16.92 4.05 9.65
N VAL A 154 17.51 4.91 10.45
CA VAL A 154 18.96 5.10 10.51
C VAL A 154 19.47 4.50 11.81
N TRP A 155 19.86 3.23 11.77
CA TRP A 155 20.27 2.47 12.96
C TRP A 155 21.72 1.99 12.88
N GLU A 156 22.35 1.84 14.01
CA GLU A 156 23.66 1.18 14.07
C GLU A 156 23.49 -0.33 13.86
N ARG A 157 24.36 -0.93 13.06
CA ARG A 157 24.33 -2.39 12.78
C ARG A 157 24.49 -3.26 14.04
N ARG A 158 25.08 -2.70 15.10
CA ARG A 158 25.24 -3.36 16.41
C ARG A 158 24.07 -3.14 17.38
N SER A 159 23.17 -2.21 17.07
CA SER A 159 21.98 -1.99 17.91
C SER A 159 21.05 -3.19 17.86
N PRO A 160 20.55 -3.68 19.00
CA PRO A 160 19.61 -4.80 19.01
C PRO A 160 18.36 -4.52 18.19
N MET A 161 17.94 -5.50 17.44
CA MET A 161 16.74 -5.43 16.60
C MET A 161 15.82 -6.61 16.90
N MET A 162 14.51 -6.36 16.82
CA MET A 162 13.49 -7.38 16.88
C MET A 162 12.53 -7.27 15.71
N ALA A 163 12.06 -8.40 15.20
CA ALA A 163 10.97 -8.42 14.25
C ALA A 163 9.64 -8.73 14.94
N VAL A 164 8.60 -8.04 14.57
CA VAL A 164 7.25 -8.24 15.08
C VAL A 164 6.31 -8.45 13.92
N GLU A 165 5.68 -9.62 13.89
CA GLU A 165 4.64 -9.92 12.91
C GLU A 165 3.38 -9.12 13.22
N MET A 166 2.83 -8.41 12.23
CA MET A 166 1.62 -7.61 12.43
C MET A 166 0.45 -8.42 12.97
N ALA A 167 0.33 -9.70 12.55
CA ALA A 167 -0.71 -10.60 13.05
C ALA A 167 -0.65 -10.83 14.58
N ALA A 168 0.53 -10.71 15.19
CA ALA A 168 0.70 -10.82 16.64
C ALA A 168 0.22 -9.58 17.41
N LEU A 169 0.05 -8.46 16.71
CA LEU A 169 -0.44 -7.20 17.28
C LEU A 169 -1.97 -7.08 17.20
N MET A 170 -2.64 -7.94 16.45
CA MET A 170 -4.06 -7.89 16.15
C MET A 170 -4.82 -8.96 16.92
N GLU A 171 -5.95 -8.59 17.52
CA GLU A 171 -6.81 -9.53 18.25
C GLU A 171 -7.56 -10.45 17.30
N ASP A 172 -8.08 -9.90 16.22
CA ASP A 172 -8.89 -10.59 15.21
C ASP A 172 -8.19 -10.65 13.85
N ALA A 173 -8.66 -11.55 12.99
CA ALA A 173 -8.15 -11.69 11.62
C ALA A 173 -8.47 -10.46 10.73
N GLU A 174 -9.45 -9.66 11.12
CA GLU A 174 -9.84 -8.45 10.39
C GLU A 174 -8.95 -7.24 10.73
N GLY A 175 -8.07 -7.38 11.74
CA GLY A 175 -7.08 -6.37 12.12
C GLY A 175 -7.65 -5.08 12.69
N ARG A 176 -8.90 -5.10 13.17
CA ARG A 176 -9.58 -3.89 13.65
C ARG A 176 -9.13 -3.50 15.04
N ARG A 177 -8.88 -4.48 15.89
CA ARG A 177 -8.54 -4.26 17.29
C ARG A 177 -7.11 -4.70 17.59
N PRO A 178 -6.34 -3.87 18.33
CA PRO A 178 -5.04 -4.28 18.80
C PRO A 178 -5.15 -5.32 19.91
N MET A 179 -4.18 -6.21 19.99
CA MET A 179 -4.04 -7.09 21.14
C MET A 179 -3.90 -6.28 22.43
N PRO A 180 -4.56 -6.69 23.51
CA PRO A 180 -4.42 -6.04 24.82
C PRO A 180 -2.96 -5.90 25.22
N ASP A 181 -2.59 -4.75 25.77
CA ASP A 181 -1.26 -4.40 26.26
C ASP A 181 -0.12 -4.41 25.23
N ALA A 182 -0.36 -4.83 23.97
CA ALA A 182 0.67 -4.97 22.96
C ALA A 182 1.43 -3.66 22.69
N ALA A 183 0.71 -2.56 22.50
CA ALA A 183 1.33 -1.25 22.25
C ALA A 183 2.17 -0.77 23.44
N ALA A 184 1.68 -0.96 24.66
CA ALA A 184 2.39 -0.55 25.87
C ALA A 184 3.66 -1.38 26.12
N GLU A 185 3.56 -2.71 25.98
CA GLU A 185 4.72 -3.60 26.18
C GLU A 185 5.76 -3.45 25.08
N LEU A 186 5.33 -3.33 23.82
CA LEU A 186 6.24 -3.06 22.73
C LEU A 186 6.90 -1.67 22.86
N GLY A 187 6.16 -0.66 23.36
CA GLY A 187 6.69 0.65 23.68
C GLY A 187 7.85 0.58 24.69
N LYS A 188 7.70 -0.22 25.76
CA LYS A 188 8.78 -0.44 26.75
C LYS A 188 9.98 -1.14 26.13
N LEU A 189 9.76 -2.15 25.27
CA LEU A 189 10.84 -2.87 24.60
C LEU A 189 11.63 -1.97 23.65
N THR A 190 10.95 -1.11 22.88
CA THR A 190 11.59 -0.20 21.94
C THR A 190 12.27 0.99 22.62
N GLN A 191 11.73 1.47 23.73
CA GLN A 191 12.31 2.58 24.46
C GLN A 191 13.70 2.24 25.05
N PHE A 192 13.89 1.00 25.50
CA PHE A 192 15.07 0.64 26.28
C PHE A 192 15.98 -0.37 25.62
N TYR A 193 15.50 -1.18 24.68
CA TYR A 193 16.24 -2.35 24.23
C TYR A 193 16.36 -2.52 22.73
N TYR A 194 15.28 -2.37 21.95
CA TYR A 194 15.24 -2.85 20.58
C TYR A 194 14.77 -1.80 19.58
N ASN A 195 15.35 -1.83 18.40
CA ASN A 195 14.74 -1.26 17.21
C ASN A 195 13.74 -2.27 16.64
N VAL A 196 12.53 -1.84 16.28
CA VAL A 196 11.47 -2.71 15.82
C VAL A 196 11.32 -2.72 14.30
N LEU A 197 11.28 -3.94 13.74
CA LEU A 197 10.88 -4.23 12.38
C LEU A 197 9.46 -4.81 12.41
N TYR A 198 8.49 -4.16 11.80
CA TYR A 198 7.16 -4.71 11.60
C TYR A 198 7.12 -5.52 10.32
N VAL A 199 6.67 -6.76 10.41
CA VAL A 199 6.55 -7.67 9.27
C VAL A 199 5.09 -7.84 8.94
N VAL A 200 4.73 -7.44 7.74
CA VAL A 200 3.38 -7.57 7.18
C VAL A 200 3.41 -8.60 6.07
N THR A 201 2.68 -9.68 6.24
CA THR A 201 2.46 -10.66 5.17
C THR A 201 1.05 -10.48 4.63
N HIS A 202 0.90 -10.47 3.31
CA HIS A 202 -0.40 -10.33 2.67
C HIS A 202 -0.51 -11.17 1.41
N ASP A 203 -1.72 -11.58 1.07
CA ASP A 203 -2.00 -12.21 -0.20
C ASP A 203 -2.09 -11.16 -1.31
N LYS A 204 -1.64 -11.50 -2.51
CA LYS A 204 -1.69 -10.60 -3.67
C LYS A 204 -3.10 -10.07 -3.96
N ALA A 205 -4.12 -10.79 -3.56
CA ALA A 205 -5.51 -10.39 -3.69
C ALA A 205 -5.89 -9.21 -2.75
N ALA A 206 -5.13 -8.99 -1.68
CA ALA A 206 -5.40 -7.93 -0.69
C ALA A 206 -4.94 -6.53 -1.13
N GLY A 207 -4.31 -6.41 -2.28
CA GLY A 207 -3.82 -5.13 -2.81
C GLY A 207 -2.34 -5.15 -3.19
N THR A 208 -1.83 -3.99 -3.58
CA THR A 208 -0.39 -3.83 -3.85
C THR A 208 0.39 -3.72 -2.54
N ASN A 209 1.68 -4.07 -2.57
CA ASN A 209 2.57 -3.91 -1.41
C ASN A 209 2.54 -2.48 -0.84
N ASP A 210 2.38 -1.49 -1.70
CA ASP A 210 2.35 -0.08 -1.34
C ASP A 210 1.10 0.28 -0.54
N GLN A 211 -0.06 -0.20 -0.97
CA GLN A 211 -1.34 -0.02 -0.26
C GLN A 211 -1.28 -0.69 1.11
N VAL A 212 -0.79 -1.91 1.17
CA VAL A 212 -0.63 -2.66 2.43
C VAL A 212 0.34 -1.96 3.39
N ASN A 213 1.45 -1.41 2.88
CA ASN A 213 2.40 -0.62 3.67
C ASN A 213 1.75 0.62 4.27
N ALA A 214 1.01 1.39 3.44
CA ALA A 214 0.33 2.60 3.89
C ALA A 214 -0.74 2.29 4.95
N GLN A 215 -1.54 1.24 4.75
CA GLN A 215 -2.55 0.78 5.70
C GLN A 215 -1.92 0.32 7.02
N ALA A 216 -0.86 -0.48 6.96
CA ALA A 216 -0.15 -0.94 8.16
C ALA A 216 0.42 0.23 8.97
N ARG A 217 1.03 1.23 8.29
CA ARG A 217 1.56 2.43 8.94
C ARG A 217 0.47 3.24 9.62
N GLN A 218 -0.66 3.46 8.94
CA GLN A 218 -1.79 4.18 9.49
C GLN A 218 -2.35 3.45 10.71
N TRP A 219 -2.55 2.14 10.61
CA TRP A 219 -3.05 1.33 11.72
C TRP A 219 -2.11 1.38 12.93
N LEU A 220 -0.80 1.18 12.75
CA LEU A 220 0.18 1.29 13.84
C LEU A 220 0.13 2.64 14.53
N LYS A 221 0.01 3.72 13.76
CA LYS A 221 -0.12 5.09 14.28
C LYS A 221 -1.41 5.28 15.07
N ASP A 222 -2.54 4.85 14.53
CA ASP A 222 -3.86 5.00 15.16
C ASP A 222 -3.95 4.20 16.46
N GLN A 223 -3.33 3.01 16.50
CA GLN A 223 -3.25 2.15 17.69
C GLN A 223 -2.08 2.51 18.62
N LYS A 224 -1.37 3.62 18.37
CA LYS A 224 -0.28 4.15 19.21
C LYS A 224 0.89 3.17 19.42
N PHE A 225 1.16 2.33 18.44
CA PHE A 225 2.37 1.52 18.46
C PHE A 225 3.63 2.37 18.23
N PRO A 226 4.78 1.95 18.77
CA PRO A 226 6.04 2.66 18.53
C PRO A 226 6.38 2.72 17.04
N VAL A 227 7.02 3.81 16.64
CA VAL A 227 7.47 3.97 15.25
C VAL A 227 8.57 2.96 14.95
N GLY A 228 8.45 2.24 13.83
CA GLY A 228 9.40 1.23 13.40
C GLY A 228 9.48 1.12 11.88
N HIS A 229 10.39 0.29 11.40
CA HIS A 229 10.57 0.02 9.99
C HIS A 229 9.57 -1.07 9.53
N ILE A 230 8.82 -0.82 8.49
CA ILE A 230 7.80 -1.75 7.97
C ILE A 230 8.36 -2.52 6.78
N ILE A 231 8.25 -3.83 6.83
CA ILE A 231 8.58 -4.74 5.72
C ILE A 231 7.29 -5.43 5.27
N VAL A 232 6.92 -5.23 4.03
CA VAL A 232 5.76 -5.89 3.42
C VAL A 232 6.25 -7.03 2.54
N LEU A 233 5.67 -8.21 2.75
CA LEU A 233 6.00 -9.43 2.01
C LEU A 233 4.73 -10.06 1.45
N SER A 234 4.81 -10.55 0.22
CA SER A 234 3.77 -11.44 -0.29
C SER A 234 3.76 -12.73 0.50
N SER A 235 2.57 -13.28 0.78
CA SER A 235 2.44 -14.56 1.48
C SER A 235 3.17 -15.68 0.75
N GLY A 236 3.90 -16.47 1.55
CA GLY A 236 4.66 -17.62 1.10
C GLY A 236 5.43 -18.20 2.28
N PRO A 237 5.62 -19.54 2.29
CA PRO A 237 6.22 -20.24 3.44
C PRO A 237 7.63 -19.76 3.78
N GLU A 238 8.41 -19.34 2.79
CA GLU A 238 9.81 -18.92 2.95
C GLU A 238 10.00 -17.40 2.79
N ALA A 239 8.94 -16.61 2.55
CA ALA A 239 9.07 -15.20 2.24
C ALA A 239 9.83 -14.42 3.33
N TRP A 240 9.49 -14.65 4.60
CA TRP A 240 10.19 -14.03 5.72
C TRP A 240 11.59 -14.60 5.92
N GLY A 241 11.76 -15.91 5.75
CA GLY A 241 13.07 -16.55 5.85
C GLY A 241 14.09 -15.96 4.89
N THR A 242 13.73 -15.86 3.62
CA THR A 242 14.56 -15.22 2.58
C THR A 242 14.89 -13.78 2.95
N LYS A 243 13.89 -13.00 3.41
CA LYS A 243 14.10 -11.60 3.82
C LYS A 243 15.04 -11.47 5.01
N LEU A 244 14.96 -12.39 5.96
CA LEU A 244 15.84 -12.43 7.11
C LEU A 244 17.30 -12.71 6.69
N ASP A 245 17.51 -13.63 5.73
CA ASP A 245 18.84 -13.89 5.16
C ASP A 245 19.40 -12.67 4.42
N GLU A 246 18.58 -11.97 3.63
CA GLU A 246 18.96 -10.71 2.99
C GLU A 246 19.40 -9.66 4.01
N LEU A 247 18.64 -9.48 5.10
CA LEU A 247 18.98 -8.53 6.15
C LEU A 247 20.29 -8.90 6.84
N HIS A 248 20.50 -10.17 7.14
CA HIS A 248 21.75 -10.66 7.73
C HIS A 248 22.95 -10.50 6.78
N ALA A 249 22.76 -10.79 5.48
CA ALA A 249 23.79 -10.56 4.46
C ALA A 249 24.12 -9.07 4.30
N ALA A 250 23.11 -8.19 4.44
CA ALA A 250 23.30 -6.74 4.47
C ALA A 250 23.95 -6.23 5.77
N GLY A 251 24.26 -7.13 6.73
CA GLY A 251 24.96 -6.83 7.97
C GLY A 251 24.11 -6.55 9.20
N TRP A 252 22.79 -6.75 9.12
CA TRP A 252 21.85 -6.58 10.24
C TRP A 252 21.79 -7.84 11.13
N LYS A 253 22.96 -8.32 11.57
CA LYS A 253 23.14 -9.56 12.34
C LYS A 253 22.58 -9.51 13.76
N THR A 254 22.22 -8.33 14.25
CA THR A 254 21.60 -8.13 15.56
C THR A 254 20.09 -8.42 15.58
N LEU A 255 19.49 -8.66 14.42
CA LEU A 255 18.12 -9.17 14.32
C LEU A 255 18.11 -10.66 14.67
N LYS A 256 17.95 -10.97 15.95
CA LYS A 256 18.05 -12.33 16.50
C LYS A 256 16.77 -12.86 17.10
N ILE A 257 15.76 -12.01 17.27
CA ILE A 257 14.50 -12.37 17.90
C ILE A 257 13.30 -11.94 17.07
N GLY A 258 12.33 -12.83 16.96
CA GLY A 258 11.03 -12.58 16.33
C GLY A 258 9.89 -12.79 17.31
N VAL A 259 8.92 -11.91 17.32
CA VAL A 259 7.65 -12.05 18.02
C VAL A 259 6.54 -12.16 16.99
N GLY A 260 5.85 -13.29 16.93
CA GLY A 260 4.87 -13.56 15.90
C GLY A 260 3.69 -14.41 16.40
N ARG A 261 2.68 -14.50 15.56
CA ARG A 261 1.51 -15.35 15.79
C ARG A 261 1.56 -16.62 14.94
N THR A 262 2.10 -16.50 13.72
CA THR A 262 2.05 -17.60 12.76
C THR A 262 3.21 -18.57 12.94
N LYS A 263 2.91 -19.84 12.70
CA LYS A 263 3.91 -20.91 12.74
C LYS A 263 5.05 -20.65 11.75
N ALA A 264 4.71 -20.24 10.52
CA ALA A 264 5.69 -19.95 9.46
C ALA A 264 6.69 -18.85 9.87
N PHE A 265 6.20 -17.79 10.51
CA PHE A 265 7.06 -16.72 11.03
C PHE A 265 8.03 -17.26 12.10
N ALA A 266 7.53 -18.02 13.08
CA ALA A 266 8.36 -18.60 14.13
C ALA A 266 9.39 -19.60 13.56
N GLU A 267 9.00 -20.47 12.64
CA GLU A 267 9.89 -21.43 11.99
C GLU A 267 11.03 -20.76 11.22
N ALA A 268 10.77 -19.63 10.55
CA ALA A 268 11.80 -18.89 9.83
C ALA A 268 12.98 -18.45 10.74
N PHE A 269 12.70 -18.06 11.99
CA PHE A 269 13.71 -17.77 12.99
C PHE A 269 14.40 -19.03 13.50
N LEU A 270 13.63 -20.03 13.88
CA LEU A 270 14.16 -21.25 14.50
C LEU A 270 15.06 -22.06 13.55
N GLN A 271 14.75 -22.11 12.27
CA GLN A 271 15.58 -22.73 11.23
C GLN A 271 16.97 -22.08 11.13
N ARG A 272 17.03 -20.77 11.42
CA ARG A 272 18.28 -19.98 11.45
C ARG A 272 18.94 -19.93 12.81
N ARG A 273 18.48 -20.75 13.76
CA ARG A 273 18.98 -20.81 15.15
C ARG A 273 18.82 -19.49 15.90
N LEU A 274 17.75 -18.76 15.58
CA LEU A 274 17.37 -17.51 16.22
C LEU A 274 16.19 -17.74 17.15
N ASP A 275 15.94 -16.79 18.05
CA ASP A 275 14.83 -16.87 18.99
C ASP A 275 13.49 -16.49 18.37
N ALA A 276 12.45 -17.25 18.71
CA ALA A 276 11.09 -16.95 18.34
C ALA A 276 10.15 -17.02 19.55
N VAL A 277 9.35 -15.99 19.72
CA VAL A 277 8.28 -15.92 20.73
C VAL A 277 6.95 -15.90 19.99
N MET A 278 6.06 -16.81 20.32
CA MET A 278 4.70 -16.81 19.80
C MET A 278 3.73 -16.16 20.79
N VAL A 279 2.91 -15.24 20.30
CA VAL A 279 1.86 -14.55 21.05
C VAL A 279 0.67 -14.20 20.12
N PRO A 280 -0.58 -14.44 20.55
CA PRO A 280 -0.99 -15.20 21.73
C PRO A 280 -0.62 -16.68 21.65
N GLU A 281 -0.83 -17.41 22.75
CA GLU A 281 -0.59 -18.85 22.78
C GLU A 281 -1.37 -19.55 21.65
N PRO A 282 -0.70 -20.26 20.72
CA PRO A 282 -1.37 -20.95 19.64
C PRO A 282 -2.12 -22.20 20.13
N ALA A 283 -2.98 -22.76 19.30
CA ALA A 283 -3.66 -24.00 19.64
C ALA A 283 -2.66 -25.15 19.92
N LYS A 284 -3.11 -26.10 20.74
CA LYS A 284 -2.25 -27.21 21.16
C LYS A 284 -1.68 -27.97 19.95
N GLY A 285 -0.35 -28.01 19.86
CA GLY A 285 0.38 -28.69 18.78
C GLY A 285 0.74 -27.81 17.58
N GLU A 286 0.29 -26.57 17.53
CA GLU A 286 0.64 -25.63 16.45
C GLU A 286 1.98 -24.92 16.67
N ALA A 287 2.41 -24.77 17.93
CA ALA A 287 3.70 -24.17 18.22
C ALA A 287 4.86 -25.07 17.77
N PRO A 288 5.87 -24.54 17.06
CA PRO A 288 7.12 -25.26 16.81
C PRO A 288 7.81 -25.62 18.14
N ARG A 289 8.42 -26.80 18.23
CA ARG A 289 8.98 -27.35 19.48
C ARG A 289 9.93 -26.42 20.25
N LYS A 290 10.65 -25.56 19.53
CA LYS A 290 11.64 -24.63 20.11
C LYS A 290 11.12 -23.20 20.29
N ALA A 291 9.91 -22.92 19.83
CA ALA A 291 9.32 -21.60 20.01
C ALA A 291 8.98 -21.38 21.49
N LYS A 292 9.34 -20.21 21.99
CA LYS A 292 8.87 -19.76 23.30
C LYS A 292 7.43 -19.27 23.14
N VAL A 293 6.56 -19.61 24.08
CA VAL A 293 5.12 -19.26 23.98
C VAL A 293 4.77 -18.29 25.11
N ALA A 294 4.15 -17.19 24.75
CA ALA A 294 3.58 -16.20 25.67
C ALA A 294 2.05 -16.22 25.55
N LYS A 295 1.35 -16.26 26.67
CA LYS A 295 -0.12 -16.24 26.68
C LYS A 295 -0.64 -14.87 26.25
N GLU A 296 0.01 -13.82 26.73
CA GLU A 296 -0.33 -12.43 26.48
C GLU A 296 0.93 -11.57 26.30
N TRP A 297 0.79 -10.35 25.81
CA TRP A 297 1.92 -9.45 25.55
C TRP A 297 2.74 -9.11 26.80
N LYS A 298 2.12 -9.07 27.99
CA LYS A 298 2.85 -8.88 29.28
C LYS A 298 3.89 -9.96 29.57
N ASP A 299 3.68 -11.16 29.02
CA ASP A 299 4.61 -12.28 29.22
C ASP A 299 5.73 -12.33 28.18
N VAL A 300 5.60 -11.60 27.05
CA VAL A 300 6.61 -11.62 25.97
C VAL A 300 8.00 -11.30 26.50
N ARG A 301 8.14 -10.22 27.29
CA ARG A 301 9.42 -9.81 27.83
C ARG A 301 10.08 -10.89 28.73
N LYS A 302 9.31 -11.70 29.43
CA LYS A 302 9.83 -12.80 30.27
C LYS A 302 10.35 -13.97 29.44
N LYS A 303 9.95 -14.05 28.17
CA LYS A 303 10.30 -15.12 27.24
C LYS A 303 11.44 -14.75 26.30
N MET A 304 11.82 -13.48 26.24
CA MET A 304 12.96 -12.99 25.47
C MET A 304 14.28 -13.21 26.23
#